data_713f0621c87adecb506b743621781a3c
#
_entry.id   713f0621c87adecb506b743621781a3c
#
_cell.length_a   1.000
_cell.length_b   1.000
_cell.length_c   1.000
_cell.angle_alpha   90.00
_cell.angle_beta   90.00
_cell.angle_gamma   90.00
#
_symmetry.space_group_name_H-M   'P 1'
#
loop_
_entity.id
_entity.type
_entity.pdbx_description
1 polymer ?
#
loop_
_entity_poly.entity_id
_entity_poly.type
_entity_poly.pdbx_seq_one_letter_code
_entity_poly.pdbx_strand_id
1 'polypeptide(L)'
;MSAEIIKQAIISNALTIKSRKNFFYAIEEFYQNDKALLKLQPAFFKYILNESRFNIILMTCCFIFNGSVTSIKDIKKYCEINSISSQNSIIAVISLLKASGRIDTERDSDDRRNVKLIITPKGLRDLKSYIYTVISPLRNIYPEYNFNMESIATYSFLQDFFYGVSVPLLKGVTYKSINNKIDYYLDKDGGRPLLIHLYMNSVHNKMQVNYTINKLACVICVSRTQVIRLINKLMKDGYLQSMNKNTIVVSQCLLDLVEDYMSIYFSYIEYYLFSSADLKRILMDKKQSVG
;
A
#
# COMPACT_ATOMS: atom_id res chain seq x y z
N MET A 1 3.81 5.26 -23.01
CA MET A 1 3.54 3.84 -22.67
C MET A 1 2.05 3.68 -22.42
N SER A 2 1.39 2.65 -22.96
CA SER A 2 -0.04 2.39 -22.75
C SER A 2 -0.29 1.77 -21.38
N ALA A 3 -1.56 1.83 -20.87
CA ALA A 3 -1.94 1.17 -19.62
C ALA A 3 -1.65 -0.35 -19.66
N GLU A 4 -1.92 -0.99 -20.79
CA GLU A 4 -1.71 -2.41 -20.95
C GLU A 4 -0.22 -2.82 -20.84
N ILE A 5 0.69 -2.06 -21.46
CA ILE A 5 2.13 -2.30 -21.32
C ILE A 5 2.59 -2.20 -19.87
N ILE A 6 2.06 -1.21 -19.11
CA ILE A 6 2.38 -1.06 -17.69
C ILE A 6 1.86 -2.25 -16.89
N LYS A 7 0.63 -2.70 -17.13
CA LYS A 7 0.05 -3.87 -16.47
C LYS A 7 0.90 -5.12 -16.70
N GLN A 8 1.25 -5.38 -17.96
CA GLN A 8 2.07 -6.54 -18.33
C GLN A 8 3.45 -6.48 -17.67
N ALA A 9 4.09 -5.31 -17.62
CA ALA A 9 5.36 -5.15 -16.93
C ALA A 9 5.24 -5.46 -15.43
N ILE A 10 4.20 -4.98 -14.75
CA ILE A 10 3.95 -5.24 -13.34
C ILE A 10 3.67 -6.73 -13.10
N ILE A 11 2.84 -7.37 -13.93
CA ILE A 11 2.51 -8.80 -13.81
C ILE A 11 3.74 -9.67 -14.03
N SER A 12 4.51 -9.43 -15.09
CA SER A 12 5.72 -10.18 -15.39
C SER A 12 6.75 -10.07 -14.25
N ASN A 13 6.94 -8.86 -13.73
CA ASN A 13 7.84 -8.65 -12.61
C ASN A 13 7.33 -9.30 -11.30
N ALA A 14 6.02 -9.29 -11.05
CA ALA A 14 5.43 -9.96 -9.89
C ALA A 14 5.72 -11.47 -9.90
N LEU A 15 5.67 -12.14 -11.05
CA LEU A 15 6.06 -13.55 -11.17
C LEU A 15 7.54 -13.77 -10.82
N THR A 16 8.41 -12.87 -11.26
CA THR A 16 9.84 -12.91 -10.91
C THR A 16 10.06 -12.71 -9.41
N ILE A 17 9.38 -11.73 -8.80
CA ILE A 17 9.44 -11.47 -7.36
C ILE A 17 8.96 -12.69 -6.56
N LYS A 18 7.82 -13.27 -6.95
CA LYS A 18 7.23 -14.45 -6.28
C LYS A 18 8.18 -15.66 -6.30
N SER A 19 8.98 -15.81 -7.34
CA SER A 19 9.95 -16.91 -7.47
C SER A 19 11.24 -16.70 -6.66
N ARG A 20 11.49 -15.53 -6.10
CA ARG A 20 12.69 -15.25 -5.32
C ARG A 20 12.71 -16.03 -4.00
N LYS A 21 13.85 -16.63 -3.67
CA LYS A 21 14.04 -17.46 -2.47
C LYS A 21 13.63 -16.73 -1.17
N ASN A 22 13.83 -15.43 -1.10
CA ASN A 22 13.58 -14.63 0.09
C ASN A 22 12.23 -13.90 0.05
N PHE A 23 11.33 -14.24 -0.88
CA PHE A 23 10.02 -13.58 -1.00
C PHE A 23 9.19 -13.67 0.28
N PHE A 24 9.20 -14.83 0.96
CA PHE A 24 8.54 -14.99 2.26
C PHE A 24 9.06 -13.98 3.31
N TYR A 25 10.36 -13.80 3.41
CA TYR A 25 10.94 -12.85 4.37
C TYR A 25 10.60 -11.40 4.06
N ALA A 26 10.38 -11.07 2.80
CA ALA A 26 9.86 -9.76 2.41
C ALA A 26 8.42 -9.55 2.89
N ILE A 27 7.56 -10.56 2.77
CA ILE A 27 6.18 -10.51 3.31
C ILE A 27 6.22 -10.39 4.84
N GLU A 28 7.09 -11.13 5.50
CA GLU A 28 7.25 -11.08 6.96
C GLU A 28 7.70 -9.70 7.44
N GLU A 29 8.72 -9.10 6.82
CA GLU A 29 9.18 -7.74 7.14
C GLU A 29 8.07 -6.71 6.89
N PHE A 30 7.38 -6.80 5.74
CA PHE A 30 6.23 -5.94 5.47
C PHE A 30 5.14 -6.07 6.55
N TYR A 31 4.80 -7.28 6.95
CA TYR A 31 3.81 -7.54 8.00
C TYR A 31 4.18 -6.90 9.33
N GLN A 32 5.44 -7.01 9.75
CA GLN A 32 5.90 -6.42 11.01
C GLN A 32 5.86 -4.88 10.95
N ASN A 33 6.30 -4.30 9.84
CA ASN A 33 6.30 -2.86 9.61
C ASN A 33 4.88 -2.29 9.52
N ASP A 34 3.99 -2.93 8.76
CA ASP A 34 2.58 -2.52 8.61
C ASP A 34 1.84 -2.60 9.96
N LYS A 35 2.10 -3.63 10.75
CA LYS A 35 1.56 -3.77 12.11
C LYS A 35 2.07 -2.70 13.06
N ALA A 36 3.34 -2.33 12.97
CA ALA A 36 3.91 -1.23 13.75
C ALA A 36 3.28 0.11 13.36
N LEU A 37 3.13 0.36 12.04
CA LEU A 37 2.50 1.57 11.51
C LEU A 37 1.04 1.70 11.97
N LEU A 38 0.26 0.60 11.89
CA LEU A 38 -1.13 0.56 12.37
C LEU A 38 -1.24 0.89 13.86
N LYS A 39 -0.30 0.42 14.68
CA LYS A 39 -0.29 0.68 16.13
C LYS A 39 0.04 2.13 16.50
N LEU A 40 0.83 2.84 15.68
CA LEU A 40 1.20 4.22 15.95
C LEU A 40 -0.03 5.16 15.98
N GLN A 41 -0.92 5.02 15.00
CA GLN A 41 -2.12 5.84 14.88
C GLN A 41 -3.28 5.00 14.31
N PRO A 42 -3.88 4.11 15.13
CA PRO A 42 -4.84 3.12 14.62
C PRO A 42 -6.05 3.73 13.92
N ALA A 43 -6.60 4.81 14.46
CA ALA A 43 -7.78 5.46 13.88
C ALA A 43 -7.51 6.05 12.49
N PHE A 44 -6.30 6.51 12.22
CA PHE A 44 -5.92 7.09 10.95
C PHE A 44 -5.52 6.01 9.95
N PHE A 45 -4.52 5.17 10.27
CA PHE A 45 -3.98 4.21 9.32
C PHE A 45 -4.99 3.15 8.90
N LYS A 46 -5.83 2.62 9.82
CA LYS A 46 -6.90 1.69 9.42
C LYS A 46 -7.85 2.27 8.38
N TYR A 47 -8.15 3.58 8.49
CA TYR A 47 -9.07 4.25 7.58
C TYR A 47 -8.45 4.45 6.20
N ILE A 48 -7.20 4.93 6.14
CA ILE A 48 -6.54 5.28 4.88
C ILE A 48 -5.99 4.08 4.12
N LEU A 49 -5.70 2.97 4.79
CA LEU A 49 -5.14 1.77 4.16
C LEU A 49 -6.19 0.87 3.48
N ASN A 50 -7.41 1.34 3.34
CA ASN A 50 -8.40 0.82 2.41
C ASN A 50 -8.02 1.20 0.97
N GLU A 51 -8.06 0.28 0.02
CA GLU A 51 -7.52 0.46 -1.34
C GLU A 51 -8.06 1.71 -2.05
N SER A 52 -9.37 1.91 -2.03
CA SER A 52 -9.99 3.06 -2.71
C SER A 52 -9.56 4.40 -2.10
N ARG A 53 -9.49 4.48 -0.76
CA ARG A 53 -9.04 5.70 -0.06
C ARG A 53 -7.54 5.91 -0.20
N PHE A 54 -6.78 4.83 -0.20
CA PHE A 54 -5.34 4.88 -0.39
C PHE A 54 -4.95 5.43 -1.76
N ASN A 55 -5.65 5.02 -2.82
CA ASN A 55 -5.43 5.57 -4.16
C ASN A 55 -5.72 7.07 -4.24
N ILE A 56 -6.69 7.60 -3.46
CA ILE A 56 -6.91 9.06 -3.34
C ILE A 56 -5.70 9.74 -2.70
N ILE A 57 -5.12 9.14 -1.66
CA ILE A 57 -3.92 9.68 -1.00
C ILE A 57 -2.72 9.66 -1.94
N LEU A 58 -2.50 8.54 -2.63
CA LEU A 58 -1.44 8.46 -3.64
C LEU A 58 -1.59 9.55 -4.70
N MET A 59 -2.80 9.73 -5.23
CA MET A 59 -3.09 10.80 -6.20
C MET A 59 -2.80 12.19 -5.61
N THR A 60 -3.23 12.43 -4.38
CA THR A 60 -2.97 13.71 -3.68
C THR A 60 -1.47 13.97 -3.54
N CYS A 61 -0.70 12.95 -3.15
CA CYS A 61 0.76 13.06 -3.05
C CYS A 61 1.41 13.28 -4.42
N CYS A 62 0.98 12.57 -5.47
CA CYS A 62 1.48 12.79 -6.84
C CYS A 62 1.34 14.26 -7.25
N PHE A 63 0.20 14.87 -6.97
CA PHE A 63 -0.02 16.27 -7.29
C PHE A 63 0.86 17.20 -6.43
N ILE A 64 0.97 16.97 -5.14
CA ILE A 64 1.78 17.81 -4.23
C ILE A 64 3.27 17.77 -4.64
N PHE A 65 3.82 16.59 -4.95
CA PHE A 65 5.24 16.42 -5.23
C PHE A 65 5.64 16.71 -6.68
N ASN A 66 4.73 16.57 -7.66
CA ASN A 66 5.04 16.84 -9.05
C ASN A 66 4.92 18.32 -9.45
N GLY A 67 4.68 19.22 -8.49
CA GLY A 67 4.74 20.68 -8.68
C GLY A 67 3.63 21.29 -9.53
N SER A 68 2.61 20.54 -9.93
CA SER A 68 1.44 21.09 -10.57
C SER A 68 0.61 21.90 -9.57
N VAL A 69 0.08 23.05 -9.97
CA VAL A 69 -0.88 23.82 -9.15
C VAL A 69 -2.07 22.94 -8.86
N THR A 70 -2.13 22.44 -7.63
CA THR A 70 -3.05 21.36 -7.29
C THR A 70 -4.21 21.88 -6.51
N SER A 71 -5.31 22.10 -7.20
CA SER A 71 -6.59 22.34 -6.55
C SER A 71 -7.28 21.00 -6.22
N ILE A 72 -8.15 21.03 -5.22
CA ILE A 72 -9.05 19.87 -4.93
C ILE A 72 -9.89 19.51 -6.18
N LYS A 73 -10.16 20.47 -7.05
CA LYS A 73 -10.83 20.27 -8.35
C LYS A 73 -10.07 19.30 -9.25
N ASP A 74 -8.75 19.44 -9.33
CA ASP A 74 -7.91 18.61 -10.19
C ASP A 74 -7.88 17.17 -9.71
N ILE A 75 -7.72 16.97 -8.38
CA ILE A 75 -7.79 15.64 -7.78
C ILE A 75 -9.14 14.98 -8.06
N LYS A 76 -10.26 15.71 -7.90
CA LYS A 76 -11.60 15.19 -8.22
C LYS A 76 -11.70 14.77 -9.68
N LYS A 77 -11.34 15.66 -10.59
CA LYS A 77 -11.38 15.39 -12.04
C LYS A 77 -10.58 14.13 -12.41
N TYR A 78 -9.36 13.99 -11.89
CA TYR A 78 -8.52 12.82 -12.17
C TYR A 78 -9.06 11.53 -11.57
N CYS A 79 -9.54 11.57 -10.34
CA CYS A 79 -10.14 10.39 -9.70
C CYS A 79 -11.43 9.93 -10.42
N GLU A 80 -12.21 10.85 -10.95
CA GLU A 80 -13.41 10.56 -11.74
C GLU A 80 -13.08 9.95 -13.10
N ILE A 81 -12.19 10.59 -13.87
CA ILE A 81 -11.79 10.11 -15.19
C ILE A 81 -11.25 8.67 -15.13
N ASN A 82 -10.51 8.34 -14.07
CA ASN A 82 -9.89 7.03 -13.89
C ASN A 82 -10.72 6.07 -13.02
N SER A 83 -11.96 6.42 -12.68
CA SER A 83 -12.86 5.60 -11.86
C SER A 83 -12.24 5.12 -10.54
N ILE A 84 -11.35 5.93 -9.95
CA ILE A 84 -10.61 5.57 -8.73
C ILE A 84 -11.54 5.58 -7.52
N SER A 85 -12.41 6.60 -7.41
CA SER A 85 -13.32 6.75 -6.27
C SER A 85 -14.44 7.77 -6.53
N SER A 86 -15.49 7.74 -5.70
CA SER A 86 -16.58 8.71 -5.75
C SER A 86 -16.14 10.09 -5.22
N GLN A 87 -16.78 11.16 -5.69
CA GLN A 87 -16.52 12.54 -5.23
C GLN A 87 -16.62 12.68 -3.71
N ASN A 88 -17.62 12.04 -3.09
CA ASN A 88 -17.81 12.08 -1.64
C ASN A 88 -16.63 11.44 -0.90
N SER A 89 -16.09 10.34 -1.40
CA SER A 89 -14.91 9.68 -0.83
C SER A 89 -13.68 10.58 -0.93
N ILE A 90 -13.50 11.28 -2.06
CA ILE A 90 -12.36 12.20 -2.27
C ILE A 90 -12.45 13.35 -1.26
N ILE A 91 -13.62 13.98 -1.13
CA ILE A 91 -13.83 15.04 -0.16
C ILE A 91 -13.56 14.57 1.26
N ALA A 92 -14.09 13.39 1.64
CA ALA A 92 -13.92 12.83 2.97
C ALA A 92 -12.44 12.56 3.30
N VAL A 93 -11.67 11.98 2.38
CA VAL A 93 -10.24 11.71 2.57
C VAL A 93 -9.44 13.01 2.68
N ILE A 94 -9.66 13.99 1.79
CA ILE A 94 -8.96 15.27 1.83
C ILE A 94 -9.31 16.03 3.11
N SER A 95 -10.58 16.02 3.52
CA SER A 95 -11.02 16.66 4.78
C SER A 95 -10.37 15.99 5.99
N LEU A 96 -10.25 14.67 6.00
CA LEU A 96 -9.54 13.95 7.06
C LEU A 96 -8.06 14.31 7.12
N LEU A 97 -7.38 14.37 5.96
CA LEU A 97 -5.97 14.75 5.89
C LEU A 97 -5.75 16.17 6.43
N LYS A 98 -6.64 17.12 6.11
CA LYS A 98 -6.63 18.51 6.62
C LYS A 98 -6.92 18.55 8.12
N ALA A 99 -8.03 17.97 8.56
CA ALA A 99 -8.44 17.97 9.97
C ALA A 99 -7.42 17.27 10.88
N SER A 100 -6.71 16.28 10.37
CA SER A 100 -5.63 15.60 11.10
C SER A 100 -4.28 16.33 11.04
N GLY A 101 -4.19 17.47 10.33
CA GLY A 101 -3.01 18.31 10.20
C GLY A 101 -1.89 17.68 9.37
N ARG A 102 -2.21 16.86 8.36
CA ARG A 102 -1.22 16.22 7.46
C ARG A 102 -1.02 16.97 6.16
N ILE A 103 -2.06 17.60 5.69
CA ILE A 103 -2.00 18.55 4.58
C ILE A 103 -2.62 19.87 5.03
N ASP A 104 -2.23 20.93 4.37
CA ASP A 104 -2.80 22.26 4.50
C ASP A 104 -3.03 22.87 3.12
N THR A 105 -3.52 24.07 3.10
CA THR A 105 -3.75 24.85 1.89
C THR A 105 -2.98 26.15 1.93
N GLU A 106 -2.28 26.45 0.87
CA GLU A 106 -1.61 27.72 0.63
C GLU A 106 -2.27 28.43 -0.56
N ARG A 107 -2.46 29.74 -0.44
CA ARG A 107 -2.94 30.56 -1.57
C ARG A 107 -1.78 30.85 -2.49
N ASP A 108 -2.02 30.77 -3.79
CA ASP A 108 -1.03 31.16 -4.79
C ASP A 108 -0.75 32.69 -4.64
N SER A 109 0.53 33.07 -4.69
CA SER A 109 0.95 34.48 -4.65
C SER A 109 0.43 35.27 -5.83
N ASP A 110 0.36 34.65 -7.01
CA ASP A 110 0.07 35.30 -8.28
C ASP A 110 -1.43 35.28 -8.60
N ASP A 111 -2.17 34.27 -8.16
CA ASP A 111 -3.61 34.18 -8.23
C ASP A 111 -4.22 33.65 -6.92
N ARG A 112 -4.70 34.56 -6.09
CA ARG A 112 -5.33 34.23 -4.79
C ARG A 112 -6.57 33.34 -4.88
N ARG A 113 -7.12 33.10 -6.09
CA ARG A 113 -8.22 32.18 -6.33
C ARG A 113 -7.72 30.73 -6.38
N ASN A 114 -6.44 30.54 -6.69
CA ASN A 114 -5.82 29.23 -6.71
C ASN A 114 -5.31 28.85 -5.33
N VAL A 115 -5.83 27.73 -4.82
CA VAL A 115 -5.46 27.18 -3.52
C VAL A 115 -4.68 25.90 -3.77
N LYS A 116 -3.40 25.90 -3.42
CA LYS A 116 -2.53 24.74 -3.49
C LYS A 116 -2.65 23.88 -2.23
N LEU A 117 -2.62 22.57 -2.40
CA LEU A 117 -2.41 21.65 -1.28
C LEU A 117 -0.91 21.53 -0.99
N ILE A 118 -0.56 21.61 0.27
CA ILE A 118 0.80 21.43 0.76
C ILE A 118 0.82 20.31 1.81
N ILE A 119 1.93 19.57 1.87
CA ILE A 119 2.15 18.59 2.92
C ILE A 119 2.76 19.28 4.14
N THR A 120 2.22 19.01 5.32
CA THR A 120 2.76 19.54 6.58
C THR A 120 3.96 18.71 7.07
N PRO A 121 4.75 19.22 8.04
CA PRO A 121 5.80 18.41 8.67
C PRO A 121 5.29 17.11 9.30
N LYS A 122 4.05 17.10 9.83
CA LYS A 122 3.41 15.89 10.35
C LYS A 122 3.07 14.91 9.22
N GLY A 123 2.45 15.41 8.15
CA GLY A 123 2.14 14.59 6.97
C GLY A 123 3.38 13.98 6.35
N LEU A 124 4.46 14.77 6.27
CA LEU A 124 5.74 14.30 5.73
C LEU A 124 6.35 13.18 6.59
N ARG A 125 6.30 13.29 7.92
CA ARG A 125 6.79 12.21 8.81
C ARG A 125 6.00 10.91 8.62
N ASP A 126 4.66 11.00 8.61
CA ASP A 126 3.79 9.83 8.45
C ASP A 126 4.00 9.19 7.06
N LEU A 127 4.16 10.01 6.02
CA LEU A 127 4.44 9.55 4.67
C LEU A 127 5.78 8.82 4.57
N LYS A 128 6.84 9.37 5.15
CA LYS A 128 8.16 8.72 5.21
C LYS A 128 8.10 7.37 5.93
N SER A 129 7.38 7.29 7.05
CA SER A 129 7.18 6.04 7.78
C SER A 129 6.45 5.01 6.92
N TYR A 130 5.43 5.42 6.16
CA TYR A 130 4.74 4.54 5.22
C TYR A 130 5.67 4.07 4.09
N ILE A 131 6.41 4.98 3.45
CA ILE A 131 7.34 4.64 2.36
C ILE A 131 8.42 3.69 2.85
N TYR A 132 8.95 3.91 4.05
CA TYR A 132 9.87 2.96 4.67
C TYR A 132 9.25 1.56 4.80
N THR A 133 8.00 1.47 5.26
CA THR A 133 7.27 0.21 5.41
C THR A 133 7.17 -0.59 4.12
N VAL A 134 7.03 0.09 2.99
CA VAL A 134 6.83 -0.59 1.69
C VAL A 134 8.13 -0.83 0.91
N ILE A 135 9.17 -0.04 1.14
CA ILE A 135 10.45 -0.18 0.43
C ILE A 135 11.40 -1.15 1.16
N SER A 136 11.45 -1.10 2.50
CA SER A 136 12.41 -1.92 3.26
C SER A 136 12.34 -3.42 2.95
N PRO A 137 11.16 -4.04 2.70
CA PRO A 137 11.07 -5.45 2.33
C PRO A 137 11.76 -5.82 1.02
N LEU A 138 11.95 -4.85 0.11
CA LEU A 138 12.65 -5.10 -1.16
C LEU A 138 14.12 -5.52 -0.95
N ARG A 139 14.72 -5.20 0.18
CA ARG A 139 16.07 -5.66 0.55
C ARG A 139 16.16 -7.19 0.66
N ASN A 140 15.08 -7.84 1.05
CA ASN A 140 15.00 -9.31 1.08
C ASN A 140 14.85 -9.87 -0.33
N ILE A 141 14.09 -9.20 -1.19
CA ILE A 141 13.87 -9.62 -2.58
C ILE A 141 15.17 -9.48 -3.40
N TYR A 142 15.93 -8.40 -3.12
CA TYR A 142 17.14 -8.02 -3.84
C TYR A 142 18.35 -7.88 -2.91
N PRO A 143 18.80 -8.97 -2.26
CA PRO A 143 19.91 -8.92 -1.31
C PRO A 143 21.26 -8.54 -1.95
N GLU A 144 21.35 -8.63 -3.28
CA GLU A 144 22.52 -8.23 -4.08
C GLU A 144 22.70 -6.71 -4.17
N TYR A 145 21.71 -5.93 -3.79
CA TYR A 145 21.80 -4.46 -3.78
C TYR A 145 21.95 -3.91 -2.37
N ASN A 146 22.63 -2.78 -2.27
CA ASN A 146 22.70 -2.01 -1.05
C ASN A 146 21.65 -0.89 -1.08
N PHE A 147 20.58 -1.05 -0.30
CA PHE A 147 19.52 -0.05 -0.22
C PHE A 147 19.90 1.07 0.75
N ASN A 148 20.10 2.27 0.23
CA ASN A 148 20.31 3.46 1.06
C ASN A 148 18.95 3.95 1.61
N MET A 149 18.58 3.47 2.81
CA MET A 149 17.32 3.83 3.45
C MET A 149 17.29 5.30 3.96
N GLU A 150 18.43 5.95 4.13
CA GLU A 150 18.49 7.36 4.54
C GLU A 150 18.03 8.29 3.43
N SER A 151 18.24 7.91 2.17
CA SER A 151 17.82 8.70 1.01
C SER A 151 16.30 8.87 0.95
N ILE A 152 15.51 7.92 1.48
CA ILE A 152 14.03 8.00 1.56
C ILE A 152 13.57 9.24 2.32
N ALA A 153 14.42 9.76 3.21
CA ALA A 153 14.11 10.95 4.00
C ALA A 153 14.17 12.25 3.19
N THR A 154 14.78 12.26 2.00
CA THR A 154 14.96 13.47 1.20
C THR A 154 13.70 13.87 0.43
N TYR A 155 13.53 15.19 0.20
CA TYR A 155 12.40 15.69 -0.58
C TYR A 155 12.51 15.29 -2.06
N SER A 156 13.73 15.30 -2.63
CA SER A 156 13.97 14.88 -4.01
C SER A 156 13.59 13.42 -4.24
N PHE A 157 13.92 12.53 -3.30
CA PHE A 157 13.47 11.15 -3.37
C PHE A 157 11.94 11.04 -3.44
N LEU A 158 11.22 11.80 -2.62
CA LEU A 158 9.75 11.80 -2.63
C LEU A 158 9.19 12.31 -3.96
N GLN A 159 9.79 13.34 -4.56
CA GLN A 159 9.39 13.84 -5.87
C GLN A 159 9.51 12.75 -6.93
N ASP A 160 10.67 12.10 -7.03
CA ASP A 160 10.91 11.03 -7.99
C ASP A 160 10.03 9.80 -7.74
N PHE A 161 9.84 9.41 -6.49
CA PHE A 161 8.95 8.31 -6.12
C PHE A 161 7.51 8.59 -6.56
N PHE A 162 6.98 9.77 -6.26
CA PHE A 162 5.61 10.11 -6.65
C PHE A 162 5.46 10.42 -8.13
N TYR A 163 6.52 10.80 -8.82
CA TYR A 163 6.53 10.77 -10.27
C TYR A 163 6.32 9.34 -10.79
N GLY A 164 7.07 8.37 -10.27
CA GLY A 164 6.90 6.96 -10.61
C GLY A 164 5.50 6.42 -10.30
N VAL A 165 4.91 6.81 -9.14
CA VAL A 165 3.53 6.47 -8.77
C VAL A 165 2.52 7.05 -9.76
N SER A 166 2.75 8.28 -10.23
CA SER A 166 1.81 8.96 -11.12
C SER A 166 1.66 8.28 -12.48
N VAL A 167 2.71 7.65 -12.99
CA VAL A 167 2.72 7.01 -14.32
C VAL A 167 1.63 5.94 -14.49
N PRO A 168 1.52 4.90 -13.63
CA PRO A 168 0.44 3.94 -13.70
C PRO A 168 -0.90 4.53 -13.23
N LEU A 169 -0.90 5.31 -12.16
CA LEU A 169 -2.12 5.79 -11.52
C LEU A 169 -2.94 6.71 -12.44
N LEU A 170 -2.29 7.63 -13.16
CA LEU A 170 -2.93 8.51 -14.15
C LEU A 170 -3.46 7.78 -15.39
N LYS A 171 -3.10 6.50 -15.55
CA LYS A 171 -3.61 5.63 -16.62
C LYS A 171 -4.65 4.62 -16.11
N GLY A 172 -5.12 4.79 -14.87
CA GLY A 172 -6.09 3.88 -14.24
C GLY A 172 -5.51 2.49 -13.93
N VAL A 173 -4.18 2.34 -13.92
CA VAL A 173 -3.53 1.09 -13.54
C VAL A 173 -3.42 1.05 -12.03
N THR A 174 -4.41 0.42 -11.40
CA THR A 174 -4.49 0.16 -9.96
C THR A 174 -4.42 -1.34 -9.72
N TYR A 175 -4.25 -1.75 -8.46
CA TYR A 175 -4.24 -3.17 -8.11
C TYR A 175 -5.49 -3.89 -8.64
N LYS A 176 -6.68 -3.32 -8.43
CA LYS A 176 -7.96 -3.85 -8.92
C LYS A 176 -8.01 -4.06 -10.44
N SER A 177 -7.31 -3.21 -11.18
CA SER A 177 -7.25 -3.34 -12.64
C SER A 177 -6.40 -4.52 -13.13
N ILE A 178 -5.59 -5.12 -12.24
CA ILE A 178 -4.73 -6.28 -12.51
C ILE A 178 -5.33 -7.57 -11.95
N ASN A 179 -5.79 -7.55 -10.69
CA ASN A 179 -6.31 -8.73 -10.00
C ASN A 179 -7.50 -8.35 -9.13
N ASN A 180 -8.68 -8.84 -9.49
CA ASN A 180 -9.94 -8.54 -8.79
C ASN A 180 -10.32 -9.56 -7.71
N LYS A 181 -9.59 -10.67 -7.57
CA LYS A 181 -9.94 -11.75 -6.63
C LYS A 181 -9.94 -11.31 -5.16
N ILE A 182 -9.11 -10.33 -4.83
CA ILE A 182 -8.93 -9.83 -3.46
C ILE A 182 -9.69 -8.54 -3.17
N ASP A 183 -10.31 -7.91 -4.16
CA ASP A 183 -10.92 -6.56 -4.10
C ASP A 183 -11.87 -6.38 -2.93
N TYR A 184 -12.73 -7.38 -2.69
CA TYR A 184 -13.66 -7.31 -1.57
C TYR A 184 -12.94 -7.03 -0.25
N TYR A 185 -11.81 -7.68 -0.02
CA TYR A 185 -11.06 -7.56 1.22
C TYR A 185 -10.28 -6.26 1.29
N LEU A 186 -9.70 -5.84 0.17
CA LEU A 186 -8.93 -4.58 0.11
C LEU A 186 -9.83 -3.34 0.33
N ASP A 187 -11.11 -3.43 -0.03
CA ASP A 187 -12.09 -2.37 0.17
C ASP A 187 -12.74 -2.37 1.56
N LYS A 188 -12.35 -3.27 2.45
CA LYS A 188 -12.86 -3.33 3.82
C LYS A 188 -11.79 -2.92 4.81
N ASP A 189 -12.20 -2.10 5.79
CA ASP A 189 -11.33 -1.75 6.90
C ASP A 189 -10.81 -3.01 7.59
N GLY A 190 -9.50 -3.14 7.69
CA GLY A 190 -8.84 -4.30 8.27
C GLY A 190 -8.75 -5.54 7.37
N GLY A 191 -9.26 -5.52 6.13
CA GLY A 191 -9.24 -6.68 5.25
C GLY A 191 -7.82 -7.09 4.86
N ARG A 192 -7.01 -6.16 4.32
CA ARG A 192 -5.61 -6.41 3.98
C ARG A 192 -4.80 -6.92 5.19
N PRO A 193 -4.76 -6.21 6.33
CA PRO A 193 -3.98 -6.70 7.48
C PRO A 193 -4.49 -8.02 8.03
N LEU A 194 -5.80 -8.35 7.92
CA LEU A 194 -6.31 -9.66 8.30
C LEU A 194 -5.76 -10.78 7.41
N LEU A 195 -5.79 -10.61 6.10
CA LEU A 195 -5.29 -11.61 5.15
C LEU A 195 -3.81 -11.92 5.41
N ILE A 196 -2.98 -10.88 5.53
CA ILE A 196 -1.55 -11.05 5.79
C ILE A 196 -1.30 -11.65 7.18
N HIS A 197 -2.09 -11.26 8.19
CA HIS A 197 -1.99 -11.85 9.53
C HIS A 197 -2.32 -13.36 9.54
N LEU A 198 -3.38 -13.76 8.83
CA LEU A 198 -3.76 -15.17 8.70
C LEU A 198 -2.68 -15.95 7.94
N TYR A 199 -2.15 -15.43 6.85
CA TYR A 199 -1.04 -16.00 6.10
C TYR A 199 0.17 -16.26 7.00
N MET A 200 0.67 -15.22 7.67
CA MET A 200 1.87 -15.34 8.54
C MET A 200 1.71 -16.36 9.67
N ASN A 201 0.53 -16.38 10.29
CA ASN A 201 0.30 -17.34 11.38
C ASN A 201 0.06 -18.79 10.90
N SER A 202 -0.47 -18.97 9.68
CA SER A 202 -0.73 -20.29 9.14
C SER A 202 0.54 -21.00 8.66
N VAL A 203 1.45 -20.27 8.01
CA VAL A 203 2.73 -20.82 7.54
C VAL A 203 3.55 -21.40 8.69
N HIS A 204 3.58 -20.71 9.84
CA HIS A 204 4.32 -21.17 11.01
C HIS A 204 3.61 -22.30 11.79
N ASN A 205 2.30 -22.51 11.61
CA ASN A 205 1.48 -23.40 12.43
C ASN A 205 0.73 -24.48 11.62
N LYS A 206 1.32 -25.02 10.56
CA LYS A 206 0.76 -26.10 9.75
C LYS A 206 -0.68 -25.80 9.30
N MET A 207 -0.93 -24.61 8.76
CA MET A 207 -2.22 -24.14 8.28
C MET A 207 -3.27 -23.87 9.37
N GLN A 208 -2.96 -24.01 10.63
CA GLN A 208 -3.89 -23.77 11.74
C GLN A 208 -3.61 -22.42 12.40
N VAL A 209 -4.64 -21.66 12.67
CA VAL A 209 -4.55 -20.37 13.37
C VAL A 209 -5.48 -20.36 14.57
N ASN A 210 -4.88 -20.27 15.75
CA ASN A 210 -5.60 -20.04 16.98
C ASN A 210 -5.95 -18.55 17.11
N TYR A 211 -7.22 -18.25 17.31
CA TYR A 211 -7.67 -16.87 17.39
C TYR A 211 -8.81 -16.67 18.40
N THR A 212 -8.95 -15.42 18.83
CA THR A 212 -10.20 -14.91 19.37
C THR A 212 -10.59 -13.66 18.59
N ILE A 213 -11.87 -13.40 18.46
CA ILE A 213 -12.37 -12.19 17.77
C ILE A 213 -11.75 -10.91 18.37
N ASN A 214 -11.59 -10.87 19.71
CA ASN A 214 -10.97 -9.74 20.39
C ASN A 214 -9.50 -9.55 20.00
N LYS A 215 -8.72 -10.63 19.98
CA LYS A 215 -7.30 -10.59 19.61
C LYS A 215 -7.12 -10.14 18.18
N LEU A 216 -7.91 -10.66 17.24
CA LEU A 216 -7.89 -10.22 15.85
C LEU A 216 -8.29 -8.74 15.72
N ALA A 217 -9.37 -8.31 16.39
CA ALA A 217 -9.82 -6.93 16.37
C ALA A 217 -8.73 -5.95 16.84
N CYS A 218 -7.98 -6.32 17.89
CA CYS A 218 -6.83 -5.55 18.37
C CYS A 218 -5.68 -5.51 17.35
N VAL A 219 -5.33 -6.67 16.76
CA VAL A 219 -4.19 -6.79 15.84
C VAL A 219 -4.40 -5.98 14.56
N ILE A 220 -5.62 -6.03 13.98
CA ILE A 220 -5.95 -5.33 12.73
C ILE A 220 -6.66 -3.99 12.96
N CYS A 221 -6.77 -3.54 14.21
CA CYS A 221 -7.30 -2.23 14.61
C CYS A 221 -8.73 -1.94 14.12
N VAL A 222 -9.64 -2.92 14.10
CA VAL A 222 -11.05 -2.75 13.72
C VAL A 222 -12.02 -3.24 14.79
N SER A 223 -13.33 -3.00 14.61
CA SER A 223 -14.35 -3.51 15.52
C SER A 223 -14.50 -5.02 15.44
N ARG A 224 -14.97 -5.66 16.54
CA ARG A 224 -15.29 -7.09 16.57
C ARG A 224 -16.28 -7.48 15.47
N THR A 225 -17.31 -6.66 15.26
CA THR A 225 -18.31 -6.88 14.19
C THR A 225 -17.66 -6.93 12.82
N GLN A 226 -16.67 -6.07 12.56
CA GLN A 226 -15.95 -6.08 11.29
C GLN A 226 -15.09 -7.35 11.13
N VAL A 227 -14.42 -7.81 12.18
CA VAL A 227 -13.69 -9.09 12.16
C VAL A 227 -14.62 -10.25 11.83
N ILE A 228 -15.78 -10.33 12.50
CA ILE A 228 -16.78 -11.39 12.26
C ILE A 228 -17.23 -11.38 10.79
N ARG A 229 -17.53 -10.20 10.21
CA ARG A 229 -17.91 -10.07 8.81
C ARG A 229 -16.82 -10.56 7.85
N LEU A 230 -15.58 -10.21 8.12
CA LEU A 230 -14.44 -10.63 7.29
C LEU A 230 -14.19 -12.14 7.39
N ILE A 231 -14.21 -12.72 8.60
CA ILE A 231 -14.02 -14.16 8.82
C ILE A 231 -15.16 -14.96 8.15
N ASN A 232 -16.42 -14.54 8.34
CA ASN A 232 -17.56 -15.21 7.71
C ASN A 232 -17.48 -15.16 6.18
N LYS A 233 -17.01 -14.04 5.62
CA LYS A 233 -16.80 -13.93 4.17
C LYS A 233 -15.69 -14.87 3.69
N LEU A 234 -14.56 -14.93 4.41
CA LEU A 234 -13.45 -15.84 4.08
C LEU A 234 -13.90 -17.31 4.16
N MET A 235 -14.74 -17.67 5.13
CA MET A 235 -15.32 -19.02 5.22
C MET A 235 -16.26 -19.29 4.04
N LYS A 236 -17.13 -18.33 3.69
CA LYS A 236 -18.05 -18.46 2.55
C LYS A 236 -17.30 -18.61 1.22
N ASP A 237 -16.17 -17.95 1.07
CA ASP A 237 -15.33 -18.01 -0.13
C ASP A 237 -14.42 -19.25 -0.17
N GLY A 238 -14.44 -20.10 0.87
CA GLY A 238 -13.65 -21.33 0.94
C GLY A 238 -12.17 -21.11 1.33
N TYR A 239 -11.82 -19.91 1.77
CA TYR A 239 -10.46 -19.59 2.22
C TYR A 239 -10.17 -20.06 3.64
N LEU A 240 -11.21 -20.22 4.47
CA LEU A 240 -11.11 -20.67 5.85
C LEU A 240 -12.12 -21.78 6.13
N GLN A 241 -11.73 -22.70 7.02
CA GLN A 241 -12.61 -23.70 7.62
C GLN A 241 -12.56 -23.61 9.13
N SER A 242 -13.72 -23.73 9.80
CA SER A 242 -13.75 -23.79 11.27
C SER A 242 -13.35 -25.20 11.73
N MET A 243 -12.34 -25.31 12.57
CA MET A 243 -11.96 -26.54 13.21
C MET A 243 -12.67 -26.68 14.58
N ASN A 244 -12.69 -25.58 15.33
CA ASN A 244 -13.39 -25.46 16.60
C ASN A 244 -13.68 -23.97 16.90
N LYS A 245 -14.21 -23.66 18.10
CA LYS A 245 -14.59 -22.31 18.50
C LYS A 245 -13.47 -21.26 18.38
N ASN A 246 -12.20 -21.66 18.54
CA ASN A 246 -11.07 -20.76 18.61
C ASN A 246 -9.94 -21.10 17.61
N THR A 247 -10.16 -22.07 16.72
CA THR A 247 -9.17 -22.51 15.73
C THR A 247 -9.80 -22.57 14.35
N ILE A 248 -9.16 -21.95 13.40
CA ILE A 248 -9.47 -22.03 11.98
C ILE A 248 -8.34 -22.70 11.22
N VAL A 249 -8.68 -23.40 10.16
CA VAL A 249 -7.76 -23.93 9.15
C VAL A 249 -7.78 -22.99 7.96
N VAL A 250 -6.61 -22.57 7.57
CA VAL A 250 -6.39 -21.70 6.38
C VAL A 250 -6.19 -22.60 5.16
N SER A 251 -6.87 -22.33 4.08
CA SER A 251 -6.72 -23.10 2.84
C SER A 251 -5.46 -22.68 2.07
N GLN A 252 -4.91 -23.57 1.23
CA GLN A 252 -3.82 -23.23 0.31
C GLN A 252 -4.22 -22.07 -0.62
N CYS A 253 -5.49 -22.01 -1.03
CA CYS A 253 -6.00 -20.92 -1.88
C CYS A 253 -5.86 -19.54 -1.23
N LEU A 254 -5.95 -19.44 0.12
CA LEU A 254 -5.69 -18.16 0.80
C LEU A 254 -4.21 -17.81 0.78
N LEU A 255 -3.33 -18.79 0.96
CA LEU A 255 -1.89 -18.56 0.89
C LEU A 255 -1.51 -18.05 -0.51
N ASP A 256 -1.98 -18.74 -1.54
CA ASP A 256 -1.74 -18.36 -2.93
C ASP A 256 -2.28 -16.95 -3.24
N LEU A 257 -3.49 -16.62 -2.72
CA LEU A 257 -4.11 -15.31 -2.88
C LEU A 257 -3.25 -14.19 -2.24
N VAL A 258 -2.71 -14.43 -1.04
CA VAL A 258 -1.87 -13.44 -0.35
C VAL A 258 -0.52 -13.30 -1.06
N GLU A 259 0.08 -14.40 -1.50
CA GLU A 259 1.34 -14.36 -2.25
C GLU A 259 1.19 -13.63 -3.59
N ASP A 260 0.11 -13.90 -4.33
CA ASP A 260 -0.20 -13.18 -5.57
C ASP A 260 -0.40 -11.69 -5.29
N TYR A 261 -1.12 -11.35 -4.21
CA TYR A 261 -1.29 -9.97 -3.80
C TYR A 261 0.04 -9.30 -3.49
N MET A 262 0.86 -9.90 -2.64
CA MET A 262 2.12 -9.30 -2.19
C MET A 262 3.15 -9.21 -3.31
N SER A 263 3.19 -10.17 -4.22
CA SER A 263 4.10 -10.11 -5.38
C SER A 263 3.76 -8.95 -6.32
N ILE A 264 2.46 -8.75 -6.61
CA ILE A 264 1.99 -7.59 -7.39
C ILE A 264 2.26 -6.30 -6.63
N TYR A 265 2.02 -6.26 -5.32
CA TYR A 265 2.25 -5.09 -4.48
C TYR A 265 3.72 -4.66 -4.50
N PHE A 266 4.66 -5.58 -4.28
CA PHE A 266 6.09 -5.29 -4.38
C PHE A 266 6.53 -4.92 -5.79
N SER A 267 5.91 -5.52 -6.81
CA SER A 267 6.17 -5.15 -8.21
C SER A 267 5.73 -3.71 -8.51
N TYR A 268 4.63 -3.23 -7.92
CA TYR A 268 4.25 -1.81 -8.01
C TYR A 268 5.29 -0.91 -7.37
N ILE A 269 5.75 -1.23 -6.15
CA ILE A 269 6.75 -0.42 -5.45
C ILE A 269 8.05 -0.37 -6.26
N GLU A 270 8.49 -1.52 -6.80
CA GLU A 270 9.65 -1.57 -7.67
C GLU A 270 9.45 -0.72 -8.94
N TYR A 271 8.28 -0.81 -9.57
CA TYR A 271 7.95 0.00 -10.73
C TYR A 271 8.04 1.50 -10.42
N TYR A 272 7.55 1.93 -9.26
CA TYR A 272 7.65 3.32 -8.83
C TYR A 272 9.09 3.79 -8.67
N LEU A 273 9.94 2.94 -8.10
CA LEU A 273 11.35 3.23 -7.88
C LEU A 273 12.14 3.27 -9.19
N PHE A 274 11.80 2.41 -10.16
CA PHE A 274 12.59 2.26 -11.39
C PHE A 274 12.05 3.04 -12.59
N SER A 275 10.94 3.73 -12.42
CA SER A 275 10.45 4.70 -13.41
C SER A 275 11.40 5.90 -13.55
N SER A 276 12.27 6.14 -12.56
CA SER A 276 13.37 7.11 -12.59
C SER A 276 14.72 6.35 -12.55
N ALA A 277 15.57 6.58 -13.55
CA ALA A 277 16.94 6.01 -13.57
C ALA A 277 17.77 6.49 -12.36
N ASP A 278 17.51 7.69 -11.87
CA ASP A 278 18.20 8.28 -10.74
C ASP A 278 17.82 7.61 -9.41
N LEU A 279 16.55 7.26 -9.20
CA LEU A 279 16.14 6.51 -8.01
C LEU A 279 16.77 5.13 -7.95
N LYS A 280 16.88 4.44 -9.08
CA LYS A 280 17.57 3.15 -9.15
C LYS A 280 19.02 3.29 -8.70
N ARG A 281 19.73 4.32 -9.17
CA ARG A 281 21.13 4.57 -8.81
C ARG A 281 21.29 4.97 -7.34
N ILE A 282 20.39 5.79 -6.80
CA ILE A 282 20.46 6.28 -5.42
C ILE A 282 20.16 5.18 -4.41
N LEU A 283 19.20 4.29 -4.71
CA LEU A 283 18.74 3.28 -3.77
C LEU A 283 19.46 1.94 -3.87
N MET A 284 19.98 1.59 -5.04
CA MET A 284 20.42 0.23 -5.34
C MET A 284 21.83 0.21 -5.96
N ASP A 285 22.83 0.63 -5.20
CA ASP A 285 24.20 0.36 -5.58
C ASP A 285 24.50 -1.14 -5.45
N LYS A 286 25.05 -1.77 -6.51
CA LYS A 286 25.52 -3.14 -6.42
C LYS A 286 26.58 -3.22 -5.32
N LYS A 287 26.42 -4.15 -4.39
CA LYS A 287 27.47 -4.52 -3.46
C LYS A 287 28.72 -4.87 -4.29
N GLN A 288 29.80 -4.14 -4.09
CA GLN A 288 31.08 -4.56 -4.65
C GLN A 288 31.38 -5.95 -4.09
N SER A 289 31.56 -6.92 -4.97
CA SER A 289 32.05 -8.24 -4.60
C SER A 289 33.41 -8.04 -3.96
N VAL A 290 33.47 -8.15 -2.63
CA VAL A 290 34.74 -8.29 -1.92
C VAL A 290 35.30 -9.63 -2.38
N GLY A 291 36.32 -9.58 -3.27
CA GLY A 291 37.04 -10.73 -3.78
C GLY A 291 37.86 -11.40 -2.70
#